data_713164cc891020a42ee95a9884ec1382
#
_entry.id   713164cc891020a42ee95a9884ec1382
#
_cell.length_a   1.000
_cell.length_b   1.000
_cell.length_c   1.000
_cell.angle_alpha   90.00
_cell.angle_beta   90.00
_cell.angle_gamma   90.00
#
_symmetry.space_group_name_H-M   'P 1'
#
loop_
_entity.id
_entity.type
_entity.pdbx_description
1 polymer ?
#
loop_
_entity_poly.entity_id
_entity_poly.type
_entity_poly.pdbx_seq_one_letter_code
_entity_poly.pdbx_strand_id
1 'polypeptide(L)'
;MRKLSLFILTCLLFISISCSESNQTISLITYNIRLDIESDVINKWDNRKEGLISLIKEENPDVLGIQEALPNQIEYISNQLEDYNMIGEGRDGGDNGEYSAIYYKSGKIRLEKTETFWLSESPEIPSIGWDAALNRITTVGVFSEVSSNKKFIVYNSHFDHIGKIARENSVNVILNHIRENNHIKNRIIVMGDFNASPNDSPIRLLSSEFDDPYINFPIKNPFGTFNGFELDSKSMERIDYIFTSNLKVVDYRHIYKRLPNNLWPSDHIPIFISVNL
;
A
#
# COMPACT_ATOMS: atom_id res chain seq x y z
N MET A 1 -27.27 -70.12 41.16
CA MET A 1 -27.74 -69.10 40.21
C MET A 1 -26.87 -67.89 40.38
N ARG A 2 -25.84 -67.66 39.52
CA ARG A 2 -24.95 -66.49 39.55
C ARG A 2 -25.47 -65.48 38.53
N LYS A 3 -25.81 -64.28 39.02
CA LYS A 3 -26.16 -63.14 38.15
C LYS A 3 -24.91 -62.47 37.61
N LEU A 4 -24.76 -62.48 36.29
CA LEU A 4 -23.71 -61.81 35.56
C LEU A 4 -24.15 -60.37 35.31
N SER A 5 -23.49 -59.40 35.96
CA SER A 5 -23.72 -57.96 35.72
C SER A 5 -22.82 -57.52 34.57
N LEU A 6 -23.45 -57.14 33.46
CA LEU A 6 -22.79 -56.57 32.29
C LEU A 6 -22.52 -55.07 32.50
N PHE A 7 -21.27 -54.67 32.68
CA PHE A 7 -20.86 -53.27 32.72
C PHE A 7 -20.62 -52.78 31.27
N ILE A 8 -21.51 -51.96 30.79
CA ILE A 8 -21.33 -51.27 29.49
C ILE A 8 -20.46 -50.02 29.73
N LEU A 9 -19.22 -50.06 29.31
CA LEU A 9 -18.28 -48.93 29.32
C LEU A 9 -18.52 -48.05 28.08
N THR A 10 -19.24 -46.98 28.24
CA THR A 10 -19.43 -45.96 27.17
C THR A 10 -18.19 -45.09 27.06
N CYS A 11 -17.34 -45.35 26.05
CA CYS A 11 -16.27 -44.43 25.68
C CYS A 11 -16.82 -43.23 24.94
N LEU A 12 -16.88 -42.09 25.62
CA LEU A 12 -17.11 -40.80 25.00
C LEU A 12 -15.82 -40.37 24.27
N LEU A 13 -15.81 -40.51 22.94
CA LEU A 13 -14.78 -39.88 22.09
C LEU A 13 -15.01 -38.36 22.08
N PHE A 14 -14.18 -37.64 22.81
CA PHE A 14 -14.03 -36.18 22.62
C PHE A 14 -13.25 -35.95 21.30
N ILE A 15 -13.98 -35.64 20.23
CA ILE A 15 -13.39 -35.10 19.01
C ILE A 15 -13.03 -33.64 19.32
N SER A 16 -11.79 -33.39 19.69
CA SER A 16 -11.21 -32.04 19.71
C SER A 16 -11.12 -31.55 18.27
N ILE A 17 -12.09 -30.75 17.83
CA ILE A 17 -11.97 -29.98 16.61
C ILE A 17 -10.90 -28.93 16.89
N SER A 18 -9.66 -29.22 16.53
CA SER A 18 -8.59 -28.22 16.44
C SER A 18 -8.99 -27.27 15.32
N CYS A 19 -9.59 -26.14 15.68
CA CYS A 19 -9.76 -25.03 14.78
C CYS A 19 -8.33 -24.51 14.51
N SER A 20 -7.67 -24.95 13.45
CA SER A 20 -6.48 -24.28 12.98
C SER A 20 -6.95 -22.90 12.55
N GLU A 21 -6.54 -21.84 13.27
CA GLU A 21 -6.67 -20.48 12.75
C GLU A 21 -5.96 -20.47 11.38
N SER A 22 -6.75 -20.46 10.31
CA SER A 22 -6.19 -20.23 9.00
C SER A 22 -5.55 -18.84 9.03
N ASN A 23 -4.23 -18.77 8.92
CA ASN A 23 -3.53 -17.50 8.79
C ASN A 23 -4.06 -16.82 7.51
N GLN A 24 -4.97 -15.91 7.71
CA GLN A 24 -5.57 -15.15 6.61
C GLN A 24 -4.54 -14.16 6.09
N THR A 25 -4.08 -14.42 4.89
CA THR A 25 -3.06 -13.61 4.22
C THR A 25 -3.72 -12.60 3.31
N ILE A 26 -3.29 -11.35 3.39
CA ILE A 26 -3.61 -10.30 2.42
C ILE A 26 -2.34 -9.84 1.71
N SER A 27 -2.49 -9.52 0.43
CA SER A 27 -1.41 -8.99 -0.41
C SER A 27 -1.65 -7.52 -0.73
N LEU A 28 -0.57 -6.74 -0.70
CA LEU A 28 -0.63 -5.31 -1.00
C LEU A 28 0.46 -4.91 -1.99
N ILE A 29 0.15 -3.91 -2.80
CA ILE A 29 1.13 -3.23 -3.66
C ILE A 29 1.06 -1.73 -3.40
N THR A 30 2.23 -1.07 -3.33
CA THR A 30 2.35 0.38 -3.54
C THR A 30 3.00 0.63 -4.90
N TYR A 31 2.47 1.59 -5.65
CA TYR A 31 2.93 1.88 -6.99
C TYR A 31 2.70 3.34 -7.40
N ASN A 32 3.76 4.13 -7.46
CA ASN A 32 3.69 5.39 -8.18
C ASN A 32 3.58 5.07 -9.68
N ILE A 33 2.46 5.43 -10.30
CA ILE A 33 2.14 5.06 -11.68
C ILE A 33 2.58 6.09 -12.70
N ARG A 34 3.20 7.17 -12.28
CA ARG A 34 3.54 8.35 -13.07
C ARG A 34 2.31 9.02 -13.70
N LEU A 35 2.16 10.31 -13.45
CA LEU A 35 1.06 11.09 -14.02
C LEU A 35 1.07 11.08 -15.54
N ASP A 36 -0.08 11.37 -16.15
CA ASP A 36 -0.23 11.51 -17.59
C ASP A 36 0.25 12.90 -18.02
N ILE A 37 1.44 12.97 -18.62
CA ILE A 37 2.06 14.21 -19.07
C ILE A 37 2.73 14.02 -20.45
N GLU A 38 2.46 14.94 -21.36
CA GLU A 38 2.94 14.88 -22.75
C GLU A 38 4.48 14.93 -22.86
N SER A 39 5.16 15.57 -21.91
CA SER A 39 6.63 15.65 -21.89
C SER A 39 7.33 14.31 -21.75
N ASP A 40 6.64 13.25 -21.29
CA ASP A 40 7.19 11.90 -21.18
C ASP A 40 7.37 11.18 -22.53
N VAL A 41 6.92 11.79 -23.63
CA VAL A 41 7.13 11.37 -25.04
C VAL A 41 6.80 9.88 -25.24
N ILE A 42 7.84 9.03 -25.39
CA ILE A 42 7.66 7.58 -25.60
C ILE A 42 7.09 6.86 -24.38
N ASN A 43 7.28 7.43 -23.18
CA ASN A 43 6.82 6.91 -21.90
C ASN A 43 5.49 7.52 -21.44
N LYS A 44 4.80 8.28 -22.31
CA LYS A 44 3.51 8.86 -21.96
C LYS A 44 2.46 7.77 -21.64
N TRP A 45 1.44 8.13 -20.88
CA TRP A 45 0.44 7.23 -20.33
C TRP A 45 -0.15 6.26 -21.37
N ASP A 46 -0.53 6.76 -22.53
CA ASP A 46 -1.13 5.94 -23.59
C ASP A 46 -0.25 4.78 -24.07
N ASN A 47 1.08 4.93 -23.98
CA ASN A 47 2.01 3.90 -24.42
C ASN A 47 2.29 2.83 -23.35
N ARG A 48 1.89 3.06 -22.08
CA ARG A 48 2.24 2.19 -20.95
C ARG A 48 1.02 1.69 -20.14
N LYS A 49 -0.15 2.32 -20.27
CA LYS A 49 -1.34 2.02 -19.48
C LYS A 49 -1.79 0.56 -19.53
N GLU A 50 -1.79 -0.07 -20.72
CA GLU A 50 -2.20 -1.48 -20.88
C GLU A 50 -1.22 -2.44 -20.18
N GLY A 51 0.07 -2.16 -20.31
CA GLY A 51 1.11 -2.95 -19.67
C GLY A 51 1.13 -2.78 -18.15
N LEU A 52 0.86 -1.58 -17.65
CA LEU A 52 0.70 -1.31 -16.23
C LEU A 52 -0.48 -2.10 -15.65
N ILE A 53 -1.63 -2.07 -16.32
CA ILE A 53 -2.81 -2.86 -15.92
C ILE A 53 -2.52 -4.37 -15.98
N SER A 54 -1.82 -4.82 -17.03
CA SER A 54 -1.43 -6.24 -17.14
C SER A 54 -0.55 -6.68 -15.95
N LEU A 55 0.38 -5.85 -15.52
CA LEU A 55 1.21 -6.10 -14.36
C LEU A 55 0.36 -6.19 -13.08
N ILE A 56 -0.54 -5.23 -12.85
CA ILE A 56 -1.43 -5.24 -11.68
C ILE A 56 -2.31 -6.49 -11.66
N LYS A 57 -2.90 -6.86 -12.81
CA LYS A 57 -3.74 -8.07 -12.93
C LYS A 57 -2.96 -9.36 -12.70
N GLU A 58 -1.71 -9.44 -13.14
CA GLU A 58 -0.84 -10.61 -12.93
C GLU A 58 -0.47 -10.76 -11.46
N GLU A 59 -0.10 -9.68 -10.80
CA GLU A 59 0.24 -9.68 -9.36
C GLU A 59 -1.01 -9.83 -8.47
N ASN A 60 -2.16 -9.38 -8.96
CA ASN A 60 -3.49 -9.58 -8.39
C ASN A 60 -3.57 -9.25 -6.88
N PRO A 61 -3.07 -8.06 -6.42
CA PRO A 61 -3.05 -7.71 -5.02
C PRO A 61 -4.45 -7.58 -4.44
N ASP A 62 -4.60 -7.81 -3.12
CA ASP A 62 -5.87 -7.57 -2.43
C ASP A 62 -6.11 -6.08 -2.18
N VAL A 63 -5.01 -5.33 -1.98
CA VAL A 63 -5.01 -3.86 -1.84
C VAL A 63 -3.91 -3.28 -2.72
N LEU A 64 -4.22 -2.21 -3.45
CA LEU A 64 -3.28 -1.48 -4.29
C LEU A 64 -3.33 0.01 -3.95
N GLY A 65 -2.23 0.55 -3.43
CA GLY A 65 -2.04 1.99 -3.30
C GLY A 65 -1.32 2.54 -4.52
N ILE A 66 -1.88 3.55 -5.15
CA ILE A 66 -1.25 4.23 -6.28
C ILE A 66 -1.00 5.69 -5.96
N GLN A 67 0.03 6.26 -6.57
CA GLN A 67 0.38 7.68 -6.46
C GLN A 67 0.49 8.29 -7.86
N GLU A 68 0.38 9.63 -7.95
CA GLU A 68 0.42 10.46 -9.16
C GLU A 68 -0.74 10.27 -10.14
N ALA A 69 -1.73 9.45 -9.85
CA ALA A 69 -2.84 9.23 -10.77
C ALA A 69 -3.67 10.51 -10.96
N LEU A 70 -3.80 10.98 -12.20
CA LEU A 70 -4.76 12.02 -12.58
C LEU A 70 -6.18 11.44 -12.75
N PRO A 71 -7.24 12.26 -12.76
CA PRO A 71 -8.63 11.79 -12.87
C PRO A 71 -8.88 10.85 -14.07
N ASN A 72 -8.31 11.13 -15.23
CA ASN A 72 -8.42 10.27 -16.41
C ASN A 72 -7.72 8.91 -16.23
N GLN A 73 -6.63 8.87 -15.46
CA GLN A 73 -5.93 7.63 -15.12
C GLN A 73 -6.75 6.82 -14.09
N ILE A 74 -7.34 7.48 -13.09
CA ILE A 74 -8.26 6.86 -12.12
C ILE A 74 -9.45 6.22 -12.86
N GLU A 75 -10.10 6.95 -13.77
CA GLU A 75 -11.21 6.43 -14.57
C GLU A 75 -10.78 5.20 -15.38
N TYR A 76 -9.66 5.28 -16.10
CA TYR A 76 -9.14 4.17 -16.88
C TYR A 76 -8.85 2.93 -16.03
N ILE A 77 -8.15 3.09 -14.90
CA ILE A 77 -7.78 2.00 -14.00
C ILE A 77 -9.04 1.36 -13.41
N SER A 78 -9.99 2.16 -12.92
CA SER A 78 -11.25 1.67 -12.35
C SER A 78 -12.06 0.85 -13.34
N ASN A 79 -12.11 1.27 -14.61
CA ASN A 79 -12.78 0.52 -15.67
C ASN A 79 -12.07 -0.80 -16.03
N GLN A 80 -10.78 -0.92 -15.72
CA GLN A 80 -10.00 -2.14 -15.96
C GLN A 80 -9.98 -3.11 -14.77
N LEU A 81 -10.19 -2.62 -13.56
CA LEU A 81 -10.13 -3.39 -12.31
C LEU A 81 -11.55 -3.55 -11.71
N GLU A 82 -12.44 -4.24 -12.42
CA GLU A 82 -13.87 -4.36 -12.09
C GLU A 82 -14.13 -4.98 -10.71
N ASP A 83 -13.24 -5.86 -10.22
CA ASP A 83 -13.35 -6.51 -8.90
C ASP A 83 -12.89 -5.61 -7.74
N TYR A 84 -12.40 -4.40 -8.04
CA TYR A 84 -11.89 -3.47 -7.03
C TYR A 84 -12.83 -2.27 -6.86
N ASN A 85 -12.96 -1.86 -5.59
CA ASN A 85 -13.45 -0.53 -5.26
C ASN A 85 -12.27 0.41 -5.00
N MET A 86 -12.48 1.71 -5.18
CA MET A 86 -11.46 2.74 -4.96
C MET A 86 -11.91 3.73 -3.89
N ILE A 87 -10.95 4.23 -3.10
CA ILE A 87 -11.09 5.35 -2.18
C ILE A 87 -9.96 6.35 -2.38
N GLY A 88 -10.24 7.59 -2.04
CA GLY A 88 -9.33 8.73 -2.15
C GLY A 88 -9.93 9.86 -2.96
N GLU A 89 -9.28 11.00 -2.91
CA GLU A 89 -9.61 12.21 -3.68
C GLU A 89 -8.33 12.86 -4.22
N GLY A 90 -8.49 13.81 -5.13
CA GLY A 90 -7.38 14.54 -5.70
C GLY A 90 -6.78 15.56 -4.72
N ARG A 91 -5.45 15.73 -4.76
CA ARG A 91 -4.73 16.60 -3.83
C ARG A 91 -5.14 18.07 -3.83
N ASP A 92 -5.82 18.51 -4.90
CA ASP A 92 -6.34 19.89 -5.01
C ASP A 92 -7.82 20.00 -4.62
N GLY A 93 -8.36 18.93 -4.03
CA GLY A 93 -9.73 18.83 -3.50
C GLY A 93 -10.71 18.18 -4.48
N GLY A 94 -11.53 17.26 -3.98
CA GLY A 94 -12.48 16.50 -4.78
C GLY A 94 -11.79 15.70 -5.89
N ASP A 95 -12.20 15.91 -7.14
CA ASP A 95 -11.63 15.20 -8.29
C ASP A 95 -10.47 15.96 -8.96
N ASN A 96 -9.81 16.91 -8.27
CA ASN A 96 -8.78 17.75 -8.87
C ASN A 96 -7.36 17.33 -8.43
N GLY A 97 -6.43 17.37 -9.37
CA GLY A 97 -5.03 17.06 -9.13
C GLY A 97 -4.74 15.55 -9.06
N GLU A 98 -3.54 15.23 -8.60
CA GLU A 98 -3.08 13.85 -8.46
C GLU A 98 -3.68 13.18 -7.23
N TYR A 99 -3.98 11.89 -7.35
CA TYR A 99 -4.48 11.04 -6.27
C TYR A 99 -3.36 10.27 -5.58
N SER A 100 -3.55 10.01 -4.29
CA SER A 100 -2.93 8.90 -3.57
C SER A 100 -4.03 7.87 -3.26
N ALA A 101 -4.53 7.20 -4.30
CA ALA A 101 -5.71 6.35 -4.20
C ALA A 101 -5.40 4.96 -3.64
N ILE A 102 -6.40 4.34 -2.99
CA ILE A 102 -6.35 2.94 -2.55
C ILE A 102 -7.46 2.17 -3.26
N TYR A 103 -7.06 1.15 -4.03
CA TYR A 103 -7.94 0.15 -4.59
C TYR A 103 -7.95 -1.10 -3.69
N TYR A 104 -9.10 -1.75 -3.52
CA TYR A 104 -9.23 -2.96 -2.73
C TYR A 104 -10.27 -3.91 -3.32
N LYS A 105 -10.01 -5.21 -3.26
CA LYS A 105 -10.94 -6.25 -3.76
C LYS A 105 -12.19 -6.31 -2.91
N SER A 106 -13.33 -5.90 -3.48
CA SER A 106 -14.62 -5.83 -2.79
C SER A 106 -15.14 -7.19 -2.29
N GLY A 107 -14.79 -8.28 -2.96
CA GLY A 107 -15.17 -9.64 -2.55
C GLY A 107 -14.38 -10.21 -1.37
N LYS A 108 -13.23 -9.62 -1.03
CA LYS A 108 -12.33 -10.08 0.05
C LYS A 108 -12.18 -9.09 1.18
N ILE A 109 -12.31 -7.80 0.89
CA ILE A 109 -12.04 -6.71 1.82
C ILE A 109 -13.26 -5.79 1.88
N ARG A 110 -13.70 -5.48 3.11
CA ARG A 110 -14.77 -4.53 3.39
C ARG A 110 -14.18 -3.24 3.93
N LEU A 111 -14.57 -2.12 3.36
CA LEU A 111 -14.27 -0.79 3.86
C LEU A 111 -15.18 -0.45 5.05
N GLU A 112 -14.58 -0.03 6.16
CA GLU A 112 -15.29 0.41 7.38
C GLU A 112 -15.33 1.94 7.49
N LYS A 113 -14.18 2.59 7.19
CA LYS A 113 -14.02 4.06 7.21
C LYS A 113 -12.97 4.47 6.20
N THR A 114 -13.13 5.64 5.60
CA THR A 114 -12.09 6.28 4.78
C THR A 114 -12.01 7.77 5.08
N GLU A 115 -10.83 8.31 4.85
CA GLU A 115 -10.52 9.72 4.98
C GLU A 115 -9.35 10.07 4.06
N THR A 116 -9.34 11.27 3.50
CA THR A 116 -8.15 11.86 2.88
C THR A 116 -7.82 13.16 3.62
N PHE A 117 -6.56 13.37 3.95
CA PHE A 117 -6.10 14.57 4.63
C PHE A 117 -4.81 15.11 3.99
N TRP A 118 -4.57 16.41 4.15
CA TRP A 118 -3.41 17.09 3.57
C TRP A 118 -2.21 17.04 4.52
N LEU A 119 -1.03 16.84 3.92
CA LEU A 119 0.24 16.82 4.63
C LEU A 119 0.75 18.26 4.81
N SER A 120 0.08 18.99 5.67
CA SER A 120 0.31 20.42 5.94
C SER A 120 -0.03 20.77 7.40
N GLU A 121 0.11 22.04 7.76
CA GLU A 121 -0.35 22.59 9.03
C GLU A 121 -1.89 22.67 9.15
N SER A 122 -2.61 22.44 8.04
CA SER A 122 -4.08 22.43 7.96
C SER A 122 -4.58 21.17 7.26
N PRO A 123 -4.53 20.00 7.93
CA PRO A 123 -4.81 18.71 7.29
C PRO A 123 -6.22 18.54 6.75
N GLU A 124 -7.17 19.36 7.20
CA GLU A 124 -8.60 19.25 6.87
C GLU A 124 -8.97 19.89 5.52
N ILE A 125 -8.06 20.65 4.92
CA ILE A 125 -8.32 21.40 3.68
C ILE A 125 -7.13 21.32 2.71
N PRO A 126 -7.39 21.46 1.38
CA PRO A 126 -6.33 21.57 0.40
C PRO A 126 -5.34 22.68 0.75
N SER A 127 -4.10 22.30 1.03
CA SER A 127 -3.07 23.24 1.49
C SER A 127 -1.65 22.70 1.22
N ILE A 128 -0.72 23.62 0.97
CA ILE A 128 0.71 23.34 0.84
C ILE A 128 1.35 23.45 2.22
N GLY A 129 2.02 22.40 2.68
CA GLY A 129 2.68 22.37 3.98
C GLY A 129 4.14 22.84 3.92
N TRP A 130 4.56 23.66 4.86
CA TRP A 130 5.96 24.11 5.08
C TRP A 130 6.66 24.58 3.80
N ASP A 131 7.73 23.88 3.40
CA ASP A 131 8.53 24.13 2.20
C ASP A 131 8.16 23.25 1.00
N ALA A 132 6.97 22.61 1.03
CA ALA A 132 6.50 21.78 -0.07
C ALA A 132 6.26 22.62 -1.34
N ALA A 133 6.54 22.01 -2.49
CA ALA A 133 6.26 22.63 -3.79
C ALA A 133 4.77 22.53 -4.18
N LEU A 134 4.07 21.52 -3.68
CA LEU A 134 2.72 21.15 -4.09
C LEU A 134 1.90 20.65 -2.88
N ASN A 135 0.58 20.66 -3.02
CA ASN A 135 -0.30 19.96 -2.08
C ASN A 135 0.08 18.46 -2.05
N ARG A 136 0.16 17.89 -0.85
CA ARG A 136 0.42 16.47 -0.64
C ARG A 136 -0.63 15.90 0.28
N ILE A 137 -1.03 14.66 0.02
CA ILE A 137 -2.13 14.01 0.71
C ILE A 137 -1.77 12.62 1.19
N THR A 138 -2.51 12.16 2.18
CA THR A 138 -2.60 10.77 2.59
C THR A 138 -4.05 10.32 2.51
N THR A 139 -4.31 9.23 1.81
CA THR A 139 -5.59 8.52 1.87
C THR A 139 -5.50 7.39 2.88
N VAL A 140 -6.50 7.30 3.76
CA VAL A 140 -6.63 6.26 4.79
C VAL A 140 -7.84 5.39 4.52
N GLY A 141 -7.64 4.08 4.59
CA GLY A 141 -8.72 3.10 4.62
C GLY A 141 -8.64 2.25 5.88
N VAL A 142 -9.73 2.20 6.65
CA VAL A 142 -9.93 1.21 7.71
C VAL A 142 -10.70 0.06 7.10
N PHE A 143 -10.11 -1.11 7.10
CA PHE A 143 -10.64 -2.29 6.43
C PHE A 143 -10.85 -3.46 7.39
N SER A 144 -11.72 -4.40 6.99
CA SER A 144 -11.81 -5.73 7.55
C SER A 144 -11.75 -6.79 6.44
N GLU A 145 -11.03 -7.88 6.70
CA GLU A 145 -11.08 -9.06 5.84
C GLU A 145 -12.43 -9.77 6.05
N VAL A 146 -13.15 -10.06 4.95
CA VAL A 146 -14.56 -10.48 4.96
C VAL A 146 -14.78 -11.78 5.72
N SER A 147 -13.90 -12.77 5.57
CA SER A 147 -14.12 -14.11 6.17
C SER A 147 -13.77 -14.16 7.66
N SER A 148 -12.76 -13.40 8.09
CA SER A 148 -12.26 -13.42 9.48
C SER A 148 -12.72 -12.24 10.34
N ASN A 149 -13.24 -11.18 9.73
CA ASN A 149 -13.48 -9.86 10.34
C ASN A 149 -12.24 -9.23 11.00
N LYS A 150 -11.04 -9.70 10.67
CA LYS A 150 -9.80 -9.10 11.18
C LYS A 150 -9.59 -7.75 10.53
N LYS A 151 -9.40 -6.73 11.37
CA LYS A 151 -9.23 -5.33 10.93
C LYS A 151 -7.77 -5.00 10.66
N PHE A 152 -7.54 -4.14 9.68
CA PHE A 152 -6.27 -3.52 9.36
C PHE A 152 -6.48 -2.13 8.76
N ILE A 153 -5.46 -1.31 8.76
CA ILE A 153 -5.53 0.09 8.33
C ILE A 153 -4.40 0.36 7.35
N VAL A 154 -4.73 1.00 6.25
CA VAL A 154 -3.77 1.37 5.20
C VAL A 154 -3.74 2.88 5.06
N TYR A 155 -2.54 3.45 5.13
CA TYR A 155 -2.20 4.83 4.81
C TYR A 155 -1.42 4.81 3.50
N ASN A 156 -1.92 5.48 2.47
CA ASN A 156 -1.24 5.63 1.19
C ASN A 156 -0.92 7.10 0.94
N SER A 157 0.37 7.43 0.74
CA SER A 157 0.87 8.80 0.70
C SER A 157 1.78 9.03 -0.49
N HIS A 158 1.86 10.30 -0.92
CA HIS A 158 2.90 10.79 -1.80
C HIS A 158 3.49 12.06 -1.19
N PHE A 159 4.76 11.99 -0.71
CA PHE A 159 5.44 13.10 -0.05
C PHE A 159 6.00 14.09 -1.08
N ASP A 160 6.34 15.29 -0.62
CA ASP A 160 6.86 16.31 -1.51
C ASP A 160 8.28 16.00 -2.01
N HIS A 161 8.51 16.22 -3.30
CA HIS A 161 9.77 15.90 -3.97
C HIS A 161 10.87 16.95 -3.74
N ILE A 162 10.52 18.17 -3.28
CA ILE A 162 11.45 19.26 -3.01
C ILE A 162 11.61 19.52 -1.51
N GLY A 163 10.50 19.73 -0.81
CA GLY A 163 10.46 20.21 0.57
C GLY A 163 10.97 19.18 1.58
N LYS A 164 12.16 19.40 2.13
CA LYS A 164 12.74 18.50 3.15
C LYS A 164 12.01 18.62 4.48
N ILE A 165 11.64 19.83 4.88
CA ILE A 165 10.89 20.08 6.11
C ILE A 165 9.47 19.53 5.97
N ALA A 166 8.86 19.69 4.81
CA ALA A 166 7.56 19.12 4.50
C ALA A 166 7.55 17.58 4.60
N ARG A 167 8.56 16.88 4.05
CA ARG A 167 8.66 15.42 4.17
C ARG A 167 8.77 14.94 5.62
N GLU A 168 9.58 15.59 6.43
CA GLU A 168 9.73 15.24 7.85
C GLU A 168 8.43 15.47 8.62
N ASN A 169 7.79 16.62 8.42
CA ASN A 169 6.53 16.93 9.08
C ASN A 169 5.35 16.10 8.55
N SER A 170 5.37 15.68 7.30
CA SER A 170 4.37 14.75 6.75
C SER A 170 4.28 13.47 7.59
N VAL A 171 5.42 12.93 8.05
CA VAL A 171 5.43 11.80 8.97
C VAL A 171 4.74 12.14 10.28
N ASN A 172 5.02 13.32 10.85
CA ASN A 172 4.39 13.75 12.10
C ASN A 172 2.87 13.89 11.95
N VAL A 173 2.37 14.41 10.81
CA VAL A 173 0.93 14.48 10.52
C VAL A 173 0.31 13.08 10.51
N ILE A 174 0.92 12.12 9.81
CA ILE A 174 0.45 10.72 9.77
C ILE A 174 0.45 10.11 11.18
N LEU A 175 1.54 10.26 11.95
CA LEU A 175 1.65 9.72 13.30
C LEU A 175 0.62 10.34 14.25
N ASN A 176 0.34 11.64 14.13
CA ASN A 176 -0.69 12.31 14.90
C ASN A 176 -2.08 11.77 14.55
N HIS A 177 -2.39 11.64 13.26
CA HIS A 177 -3.65 11.03 12.80
C HIS A 177 -3.83 9.60 13.36
N ILE A 178 -2.77 8.78 13.38
CA ILE A 178 -2.78 7.43 13.98
C ILE A 178 -3.11 7.49 15.47
N ARG A 179 -2.53 8.43 16.22
CA ARG A 179 -2.76 8.60 17.66
C ARG A 179 -4.18 9.08 17.96
N GLU A 180 -4.64 10.11 17.27
CA GLU A 180 -5.95 10.74 17.46
C GLU A 180 -7.11 9.78 17.15
N ASN A 181 -6.94 8.91 16.15
CA ASN A 181 -7.92 7.88 15.79
C ASN A 181 -7.75 6.56 16.58
N ASN A 182 -6.87 6.50 17.58
CA ASN A 182 -6.59 5.31 18.39
C ASN A 182 -6.13 4.09 17.58
N HIS A 183 -5.42 4.31 16.47
CA HIS A 183 -4.97 3.25 15.57
C HIS A 183 -3.72 2.51 16.08
N ILE A 184 -2.99 3.01 17.07
CA ILE A 184 -1.67 2.51 17.52
C ILE A 184 -1.63 0.99 17.77
N LYS A 185 -2.72 0.42 18.31
CA LYS A 185 -2.80 -1.02 18.61
C LYS A 185 -3.32 -1.86 17.46
N ASN A 186 -3.65 -1.24 16.35
CA ASN A 186 -4.19 -1.93 15.18
C ASN A 186 -3.06 -2.47 14.29
N ARG A 187 -3.42 -3.28 13.31
CA ARG A 187 -2.57 -3.69 12.21
C ARG A 187 -2.50 -2.52 11.23
N ILE A 188 -1.34 -1.90 11.10
CA ILE A 188 -1.15 -0.69 10.28
C ILE A 188 -0.19 -0.98 9.15
N ILE A 189 -0.51 -0.48 7.98
CA ILE A 189 0.35 -0.40 6.80
C ILE A 189 0.46 1.08 6.42
N VAL A 190 1.69 1.60 6.36
CA VAL A 190 1.98 2.95 5.84
C VAL A 190 2.81 2.76 4.58
N MET A 191 2.27 3.15 3.44
CA MET A 191 2.90 2.91 2.14
C MET A 191 2.82 4.12 1.22
N GLY A 192 3.67 4.14 0.20
CA GLY A 192 3.65 5.18 -0.82
C GLY A 192 5.03 5.55 -1.33
N ASP A 193 5.05 6.60 -2.13
CA ASP A 193 6.24 7.31 -2.55
C ASP A 193 6.56 8.42 -1.54
N PHE A 194 7.63 8.22 -0.78
CA PHE A 194 8.02 9.18 0.27
C PHE A 194 9.09 10.16 -0.19
N ASN A 195 9.53 10.10 -1.45
CA ASN A 195 10.53 11.00 -2.04
C ASN A 195 11.75 11.21 -1.14
N ALA A 196 12.16 10.17 -0.44
CA ALA A 196 13.22 10.20 0.56
C ALA A 196 14.02 8.89 0.57
N SER A 197 15.34 9.00 0.63
CA SER A 197 16.25 7.86 0.73
C SER A 197 16.26 7.25 2.13
N PRO A 198 16.71 5.98 2.31
CA PRO A 198 16.67 5.30 3.61
C PRO A 198 17.34 6.04 4.77
N ASN A 199 18.32 6.89 4.47
CA ASN A 199 19.07 7.67 5.46
C ASN A 199 18.47 9.05 5.76
N ASP A 200 17.41 9.44 5.06
CA ASP A 200 16.75 10.71 5.29
C ASP A 200 15.88 10.69 6.55
N SER A 201 15.71 11.87 7.13
CA SER A 201 14.99 12.06 8.40
C SER A 201 13.58 11.44 8.41
N PRO A 202 12.71 11.64 7.39
CA PRO A 202 11.37 11.05 7.39
C PRO A 202 11.39 9.52 7.43
N ILE A 203 12.34 8.88 6.72
CA ILE A 203 12.42 7.41 6.69
C ILE A 203 12.97 6.87 8.01
N ARG A 204 13.96 7.53 8.62
CA ARG A 204 14.42 7.16 9.97
C ARG A 204 13.32 7.30 11.01
N LEU A 205 12.48 8.34 10.92
CA LEU A 205 11.36 8.54 11.83
C LEU A 205 10.30 7.44 11.63
N LEU A 206 9.91 7.11 10.40
CA LEU A 206 9.01 5.98 10.13
C LEU A 206 9.59 4.66 10.63
N SER A 207 10.89 4.40 10.42
CA SER A 207 11.55 3.17 10.87
C SER A 207 11.70 3.07 12.39
N SER A 208 11.55 4.17 13.13
CA SER A 208 11.50 4.12 14.60
C SER A 208 10.13 3.74 15.15
N GLU A 209 9.07 3.89 14.37
CA GLU A 209 7.68 3.63 14.78
C GLU A 209 7.10 2.36 14.12
N PHE A 210 7.64 1.94 12.97
CA PHE A 210 7.15 0.83 12.16
C PHE A 210 8.29 -0.09 11.71
N ASP A 211 7.94 -1.34 11.41
CA ASP A 211 8.86 -2.28 10.78
C ASP A 211 9.01 -1.96 9.28
N ASP A 212 10.25 -1.87 8.79
CA ASP A 212 10.56 -1.86 7.35
C ASP A 212 10.85 -3.29 6.89
N PRO A 213 9.94 -3.95 6.15
CA PRO A 213 10.12 -5.34 5.72
C PRO A 213 11.34 -5.55 4.82
N TYR A 214 11.78 -4.52 4.09
CA TYR A 214 12.98 -4.59 3.27
C TYR A 214 14.20 -5.13 4.02
N ILE A 215 14.32 -4.82 5.30
CA ILE A 215 15.48 -5.21 6.13
C ILE A 215 15.53 -6.73 6.34
N ASN A 216 14.36 -7.39 6.39
CA ASN A 216 14.24 -8.79 6.78
C ASN A 216 14.08 -9.75 5.58
N PHE A 217 13.89 -9.22 4.38
CA PHE A 217 13.70 -10.02 3.18
C PHE A 217 14.88 -9.83 2.22
N PRO A 218 15.64 -10.89 1.91
CA PRO A 218 16.77 -10.80 1.00
C PRO A 218 16.28 -10.54 -0.43
N ILE A 219 16.42 -9.31 -0.88
CA ILE A 219 16.12 -8.92 -2.26
C ILE A 219 17.29 -9.35 -3.13
N LYS A 220 17.04 -10.22 -4.11
CA LYS A 220 18.06 -10.78 -5.00
C LYS A 220 18.77 -9.72 -5.84
N ASN A 221 18.09 -8.63 -6.15
CA ASN A 221 18.63 -7.46 -6.84
C ASN A 221 18.32 -6.23 -5.99
N PRO A 222 19.30 -5.67 -5.27
CA PRO A 222 19.10 -4.54 -4.36
C PRO A 222 19.02 -3.21 -5.13
N PHE A 223 18.27 -3.18 -6.21
CA PHE A 223 17.94 -1.94 -6.88
C PHE A 223 16.90 -1.18 -6.06
N GLY A 224 16.93 0.15 -6.15
CA GLY A 224 15.91 1.00 -5.56
C GLY A 224 14.55 0.84 -6.23
N THR A 225 13.73 1.86 -6.09
CA THR A 225 12.36 1.84 -6.64
C THR A 225 12.12 2.90 -7.71
N PHE A 226 12.99 3.91 -7.83
CA PHE A 226 12.89 4.95 -8.85
C PHE A 226 13.88 4.69 -10.00
N ASN A 227 13.37 4.43 -11.21
CA ASN A 227 14.14 4.15 -12.41
C ASN A 227 14.23 5.37 -13.36
N GLY A 228 13.35 6.38 -13.22
CA GLY A 228 13.31 7.58 -14.07
C GLY A 228 13.12 7.27 -15.56
N PHE A 229 12.50 6.14 -15.90
CA PHE A 229 12.40 5.58 -17.26
C PHE A 229 13.76 5.20 -17.89
N GLU A 230 14.85 5.21 -17.14
CA GLU A 230 16.15 4.77 -17.65
C GLU A 230 16.19 3.25 -17.82
N LEU A 231 16.61 2.79 -19.03
CA LEU A 231 16.63 1.36 -19.36
C LEU A 231 17.82 0.63 -18.74
N ASP A 232 18.94 1.29 -18.56
CA ASP A 232 20.21 0.69 -18.12
C ASP A 232 20.68 1.23 -16.75
N SER A 233 19.76 1.73 -15.95
CA SER A 233 20.11 2.26 -14.63
C SER A 233 20.74 1.16 -13.77
N LYS A 234 21.99 1.37 -13.36
CA LYS A 234 22.73 0.48 -12.46
C LYS A 234 22.52 0.81 -10.98
N SER A 235 21.96 1.97 -10.70
CA SER A 235 21.65 2.42 -9.35
C SER A 235 20.31 3.15 -9.37
N MET A 236 19.33 2.56 -8.72
CA MET A 236 18.04 3.17 -8.46
C MET A 236 17.99 3.59 -7.00
N GLU A 237 17.42 4.75 -6.71
CA GLU A 237 17.15 5.15 -5.34
C GLU A 237 15.89 4.44 -4.83
N ARG A 238 15.90 4.02 -3.57
CA ARG A 238 14.69 3.52 -2.91
C ARG A 238 14.00 4.71 -2.26
N ILE A 239 12.86 5.10 -2.83
CA ILE A 239 12.03 6.22 -2.36
C ILE A 239 10.58 5.80 -2.12
N ASP A 240 10.20 4.61 -2.57
CA ASP A 240 8.93 3.97 -2.26
C ASP A 240 9.11 2.96 -1.13
N TYR A 241 8.09 2.85 -0.27
CA TYR A 241 8.16 2.00 0.92
C TYR A 241 6.79 1.40 1.25
N ILE A 242 6.83 0.29 2.00
CA ILE A 242 5.72 -0.25 2.75
C ILE A 242 6.23 -0.53 4.16
N PHE A 243 5.77 0.22 5.13
CA PHE A 243 6.02 0.01 6.55
C PHE A 243 4.84 -0.72 7.18
N THR A 244 5.11 -1.53 8.21
CA THR A 244 4.07 -2.31 8.89
C THR A 244 4.18 -2.20 10.41
N SER A 245 3.04 -2.34 11.09
CA SER A 245 2.99 -2.49 12.55
C SER A 245 1.94 -3.53 12.95
N ASN A 246 2.27 -4.36 13.93
CA ASN A 246 1.43 -5.46 14.42
C ASN A 246 1.01 -6.46 13.32
N LEU A 247 1.86 -6.68 12.33
CA LEU A 247 1.65 -7.59 11.22
C LEU A 247 2.88 -8.49 11.03
N LYS A 248 2.62 -9.74 10.67
CA LYS A 248 3.68 -10.65 10.24
C LYS A 248 3.77 -10.62 8.72
N VAL A 249 4.82 -10.02 8.19
CA VAL A 249 5.13 -10.07 6.75
C VAL A 249 5.62 -11.47 6.39
N VAL A 250 5.10 -12.04 5.32
CA VAL A 250 5.44 -13.39 4.82
C VAL A 250 6.08 -13.37 3.44
N ASP A 251 5.89 -12.30 2.66
CA ASP A 251 6.59 -12.05 1.40
C ASP A 251 6.81 -10.54 1.22
N TYR A 252 7.94 -10.18 0.62
CA TYR A 252 8.28 -8.81 0.25
C TYR A 252 9.16 -8.83 -1.00
N ARG A 253 8.79 -8.06 -2.03
CA ARG A 253 9.59 -7.96 -3.25
C ARG A 253 9.35 -6.66 -4.01
N HIS A 254 10.35 -6.24 -4.77
CA HIS A 254 10.21 -5.24 -5.82
C HIS A 254 9.91 -5.96 -7.15
N ILE A 255 8.95 -5.45 -7.93
CA ILE A 255 8.47 -6.09 -9.15
C ILE A 255 9.19 -5.48 -10.35
N TYR A 256 10.36 -6.01 -10.68
CA TYR A 256 11.14 -5.56 -11.85
C TYR A 256 10.61 -6.19 -13.13
N LYS A 257 9.57 -5.59 -13.70
CA LYS A 257 8.94 -6.09 -14.91
C LYS A 257 8.87 -4.98 -15.97
N ARG A 258 9.38 -5.27 -17.16
CA ARG A 258 9.28 -4.40 -18.33
C ARG A 258 8.12 -4.80 -19.22
N LEU A 259 7.70 -3.86 -20.05
CA LEU A 259 6.74 -4.09 -21.13
C LEU A 259 7.36 -4.95 -22.24
N PRO A 260 6.56 -5.57 -23.12
CA PRO A 260 7.08 -6.33 -24.27
C PRO A 260 8.00 -5.53 -25.19
N ASN A 261 7.84 -4.21 -25.27
CA ASN A 261 8.71 -3.29 -26.02
C ASN A 261 9.96 -2.84 -25.24
N ASN A 262 10.23 -3.49 -24.10
CA ASN A 262 11.37 -3.21 -23.19
C ASN A 262 11.29 -1.86 -22.45
N LEU A 263 10.20 -1.11 -22.53
CA LEU A 263 9.98 0.09 -21.72
C LEU A 263 9.52 -0.27 -20.30
N TRP A 264 9.60 0.70 -19.38
CA TRP A 264 9.05 0.56 -18.06
C TRP A 264 7.54 0.94 -18.03
N PRO A 265 6.69 0.23 -17.26
CA PRO A 265 5.28 0.63 -17.09
C PRO A 265 5.12 1.95 -16.33
N SER A 266 6.09 2.30 -15.49
CA SER A 266 6.22 3.57 -14.76
C SER A 266 7.70 3.88 -14.55
N ASP A 267 8.03 5.12 -14.21
CA ASP A 267 9.36 5.52 -13.74
C ASP A 267 9.66 5.04 -12.31
N HIS A 268 8.69 4.40 -11.67
CA HIS A 268 8.86 3.68 -10.41
C HIS A 268 8.68 2.16 -10.56
N ILE A 269 9.23 1.43 -9.60
CA ILE A 269 9.12 -0.02 -9.46
C ILE A 269 8.13 -0.31 -8.33
N PRO A 270 7.04 -1.04 -8.57
CA PRO A 270 6.09 -1.37 -7.52
C PRO A 270 6.69 -2.30 -6.47
N ILE A 271 6.28 -2.11 -5.22
CA ILE A 271 6.63 -2.97 -4.09
C ILE A 271 5.42 -3.81 -3.73
N PHE A 272 5.63 -5.10 -3.62
CA PHE A 272 4.65 -6.08 -3.16
C PHE A 272 4.98 -6.56 -1.77
N ILE A 273 3.95 -6.69 -0.92
CA ILE A 273 4.05 -7.47 0.33
C ILE A 273 2.87 -8.42 0.47
N SER A 274 3.07 -9.46 1.27
CA SER A 274 2.02 -10.34 1.76
C SER A 274 2.13 -10.43 3.29
N VAL A 275 1.01 -10.25 3.99
CA VAL A 275 0.97 -10.20 5.46
C VAL A 275 -0.10 -11.13 6.01
N ASN A 276 0.16 -11.72 7.18
CA ASN A 276 -0.85 -12.44 7.95
C ASN A 276 -1.61 -11.45 8.85
N LEU A 277 -2.95 -11.50 8.80
CA LEU A 277 -3.83 -10.75 9.68
C LEU A 277 -4.05 -11.44 11.04
#